data_5b9d8d7a1b8a20961694fbdb02da2d20
#
_entry.id   5b9d8d7a1b8a20961694fbdb02da2d20
#
_cell.length_a   1.000
_cell.length_b   1.000
_cell.length_c   1.000
_cell.angle_alpha   90.00
_cell.angle_beta   90.00
_cell.angle_gamma   90.00
#
_symmetry.space_group_name_H-M   'P 1'
#
loop_
_entity.id
_entity.type
_entity.pdbx_description
1 polymer ?
#
loop_
_entity_poly.entity_id
_entity_poly.type
_entity_poly.pdbx_seq_one_letter_code
_entity_poly.pdbx_strand_id
1 'polypeptide(L)'
;AGFGAELDVHLTADGQLAVIHDSDLQRVCGQEGKVEELTYEALSQYRLLGTEERIPLLSEVLPLFAGVAPLIVELKPIRGNEPELAEKTCALLDTFPDLSYCLESFDPYAILWLRRNRPELIRGQLSQDFLRSPDHPQLLASFMLSTLFSNAWTRPDFVAWRWQDRRSPFCALCCRGCRVQSVYWTLTSPEQLLSAEREGALGIFEGFRPRSPRRGGAI
;
A
#
# COMPACT_ATOMS: atom_id res chain seq x y z
N ALA A 1 -3.31 3.45 19.79
CA ALA A 1 -1.93 3.06 20.13
C ALA A 1 -0.92 4.12 19.68
N GLY A 2 -1.34 5.15 18.90
CA GLY A 2 -0.49 6.25 18.42
C GLY A 2 0.36 5.89 17.20
N PHE A 3 0.00 4.82 16.49
CA PHE A 3 0.58 4.45 15.21
C PHE A 3 -0.42 4.73 14.10
N GLY A 4 0.07 5.00 12.89
CA GLY A 4 -0.71 4.93 11.68
C GLY A 4 -1.06 3.49 11.30
N ALA A 5 -1.82 3.32 10.25
CA ALA A 5 -2.10 2.03 9.65
C ALA A 5 -1.85 2.07 8.15
N GLU A 6 -1.67 0.91 7.58
CA GLU A 6 -1.68 0.69 6.14
C GLU A 6 -2.84 -0.26 5.83
N LEU A 7 -3.47 -0.08 4.68
CA LEU A 7 -4.53 -0.93 4.16
C LEU A 7 -4.55 -0.94 2.63
N ASP A 8 -5.12 -2.03 2.09
CA ASP A 8 -5.19 -2.29 0.66
C ASP A 8 -6.60 -2.09 0.13
N VAL A 9 -6.72 -1.47 -1.03
CA VAL A 9 -8.01 -1.17 -1.66
C VAL A 9 -8.11 -1.76 -3.05
N HIS A 10 -9.18 -2.52 -3.27
CA HIS A 10 -9.59 -3.07 -4.56
C HIS A 10 -10.89 -2.44 -5.04
N LEU A 11 -11.10 -2.43 -6.36
CA LEU A 11 -12.33 -1.99 -6.97
C LEU A 11 -13.20 -3.20 -7.32
N THR A 12 -14.41 -3.30 -6.75
CA THR A 12 -15.36 -4.36 -7.07
C THR A 12 -15.97 -4.21 -8.46
N ALA A 13 -16.66 -5.23 -8.97
CA ALA A 13 -17.31 -5.19 -10.29
C ALA A 13 -18.36 -4.07 -10.43
N ASP A 14 -19.00 -3.68 -9.33
CA ASP A 14 -19.96 -2.56 -9.28
C ASP A 14 -19.33 -1.24 -8.82
N GLY A 15 -17.98 -1.19 -8.79
CA GLY A 15 -17.22 0.03 -8.55
C GLY A 15 -17.20 0.50 -7.10
N GLN A 16 -17.38 -0.40 -6.13
CA GLN A 16 -17.18 -0.11 -4.72
C GLN A 16 -15.72 -0.32 -4.32
N LEU A 17 -15.26 0.37 -3.28
CA LEU A 17 -13.90 0.30 -2.77
C LEU A 17 -13.84 -0.67 -1.58
N ALA A 18 -13.41 -1.91 -1.83
CA ALA A 18 -13.29 -2.96 -0.82
C ALA A 18 -11.89 -2.95 -0.18
N VAL A 19 -11.83 -3.12 1.15
CA VAL A 19 -10.56 -3.16 1.90
C VAL A 19 -10.19 -4.61 2.18
N ILE A 20 -9.23 -5.12 1.44
CA ILE A 20 -8.72 -6.49 1.55
C ILE A 20 -7.36 -6.56 0.84
N HIS A 21 -6.43 -7.40 1.34
CA HIS A 21 -5.09 -7.50 0.75
C HIS A 21 -5.09 -8.27 -0.59
N ASP A 22 -5.72 -9.45 -0.64
CA ASP A 22 -5.65 -10.31 -1.81
C ASP A 22 -6.84 -10.06 -2.75
N SER A 23 -6.59 -10.08 -4.06
CA SER A 23 -7.65 -10.17 -5.07
C SER A 23 -8.40 -11.49 -4.96
N ASP A 24 -7.67 -12.60 -4.72
CA ASP A 24 -8.23 -13.93 -4.53
C ASP A 24 -8.77 -14.13 -3.10
N LEU A 25 -9.98 -14.65 -2.98
CA LEU A 25 -10.68 -14.83 -1.70
C LEU A 25 -10.31 -16.12 -0.96
N GLN A 26 -9.56 -17.04 -1.61
CA GLN A 26 -9.29 -18.37 -1.06
C GLN A 26 -8.54 -18.31 0.27
N ARG A 27 -7.49 -17.47 0.38
CA ARG A 27 -6.65 -17.42 1.58
C ARG A 27 -7.39 -16.91 2.81
N VAL A 28 -8.20 -15.88 2.65
CA VAL A 28 -8.84 -15.19 3.79
C VAL A 28 -10.30 -15.53 3.99
N CYS A 29 -11.00 -16.01 2.93
CA CYS A 29 -12.41 -16.40 3.02
C CYS A 29 -12.62 -17.90 2.85
N GLY A 30 -11.60 -18.66 2.43
CA GLY A 30 -11.70 -20.12 2.23
C GLY A 30 -12.59 -20.53 1.04
N GLN A 31 -12.88 -19.60 0.13
CA GLN A 31 -13.76 -19.80 -1.01
C GLN A 31 -13.13 -19.22 -2.27
N GLU A 32 -13.42 -19.81 -3.43
CA GLU A 32 -12.98 -19.29 -4.72
C GLU A 32 -13.72 -18.00 -5.06
N GLY A 33 -13.04 -17.12 -5.79
CA GLY A 33 -13.56 -15.84 -6.27
C GLY A 33 -12.52 -14.74 -6.27
N LYS A 34 -12.79 -13.70 -7.02
CA LYS A 34 -11.96 -12.49 -7.04
C LYS A 34 -12.79 -11.26 -6.73
N VAL A 35 -12.19 -10.36 -5.97
CA VAL A 35 -12.84 -9.11 -5.54
C VAL A 35 -13.38 -8.32 -6.74
N GLU A 36 -12.58 -8.20 -7.78
CA GLU A 36 -12.89 -7.38 -8.96
C GLU A 36 -13.97 -7.99 -9.87
N GLU A 37 -14.27 -9.28 -9.69
CA GLU A 37 -15.29 -10.00 -10.46
C GLU A 37 -16.66 -10.04 -9.76
N LEU A 38 -16.71 -9.60 -8.50
CA LEU A 38 -17.91 -9.62 -7.67
C LEU A 38 -18.45 -8.22 -7.39
N THR A 39 -19.78 -8.10 -7.32
CA THR A 39 -20.42 -6.91 -6.72
C THR A 39 -20.18 -6.90 -5.22
N TYR A 40 -20.26 -5.72 -4.60
CA TYR A 40 -20.09 -5.65 -3.14
C TYR A 40 -21.20 -6.42 -2.39
N GLU A 41 -22.41 -6.46 -2.93
CA GLU A 41 -23.49 -7.27 -2.37
C GLU A 41 -23.07 -8.75 -2.26
N ALA A 42 -22.54 -9.33 -3.35
CA ALA A 42 -22.00 -10.69 -3.35
C ALA A 42 -20.80 -10.83 -2.41
N LEU A 43 -19.85 -9.88 -2.46
CA LEU A 43 -18.65 -9.89 -1.64
C LEU A 43 -18.96 -9.81 -0.14
N SER A 44 -20.01 -9.12 0.26
CA SER A 44 -20.44 -8.98 1.66
C SER A 44 -20.92 -10.29 2.31
N GLN A 45 -21.18 -11.33 1.52
CA GLN A 45 -21.55 -12.66 2.02
C GLN A 45 -20.34 -13.47 2.51
N TYR A 46 -19.14 -13.11 2.10
CA TYR A 46 -17.91 -13.77 2.52
C TYR A 46 -17.54 -13.37 3.95
N ARG A 47 -16.92 -14.32 4.67
CA ARG A 47 -16.48 -14.13 6.05
C ARG A 47 -14.97 -14.30 6.13
N LEU A 48 -14.33 -13.42 6.89
CA LEU A 48 -12.88 -13.38 7.03
C LEU A 48 -12.41 -14.40 8.08
N LEU A 49 -11.48 -15.28 7.70
CA LEU A 49 -10.77 -16.19 8.61
C LEU A 49 -11.69 -17.03 9.54
N GLY A 50 -12.89 -17.35 9.07
CA GLY A 50 -13.86 -18.12 9.85
C GLY A 50 -14.52 -17.36 11.02
N THR A 51 -14.44 -16.03 11.02
CA THR A 51 -15.13 -15.15 11.97
C THR A 51 -16.47 -14.68 11.40
N GLU A 52 -17.20 -13.85 12.14
CA GLU A 52 -18.40 -13.16 11.65
C GLU A 52 -18.06 -11.87 10.86
N GLU A 53 -16.79 -11.49 10.81
CA GLU A 53 -16.34 -10.28 10.13
C GLU A 53 -16.42 -10.43 8.61
N ARG A 54 -16.84 -9.37 7.95
CA ARG A 54 -16.92 -9.26 6.49
C ARG A 54 -15.81 -8.36 5.93
N ILE A 55 -15.60 -8.43 4.63
CA ILE A 55 -14.74 -7.49 3.92
C ILE A 55 -15.40 -6.09 4.00
N PRO A 56 -14.75 -5.08 4.62
CA PRO A 56 -15.35 -3.76 4.76
C PRO A 56 -15.17 -2.93 3.48
N LEU A 57 -16.02 -1.92 3.33
CA LEU A 57 -15.79 -0.83 2.39
C LEU A 57 -14.80 0.18 2.97
N LEU A 58 -14.06 0.84 2.10
CA LEU A 58 -13.16 1.93 2.51
C LEU A 58 -13.94 3.05 3.24
N SER A 59 -15.15 3.36 2.80
CA SER A 59 -16.04 4.33 3.47
C SER A 59 -16.42 3.96 4.91
N GLU A 60 -16.39 2.68 5.26
CA GLU A 60 -16.65 2.19 6.62
C GLU A 60 -15.39 2.29 7.50
N VAL A 61 -14.21 2.21 6.87
CA VAL A 61 -12.91 2.22 7.58
C VAL A 61 -12.41 3.64 7.85
N LEU A 62 -12.54 4.56 6.90
CA LEU A 62 -11.99 5.93 7.02
C LEU A 62 -12.41 6.68 8.28
N PRO A 63 -13.67 6.61 8.76
CA PRO A 63 -14.11 7.28 10.00
C PRO A 63 -13.32 6.84 11.24
N LEU A 64 -12.71 5.65 11.24
CA LEU A 64 -11.92 5.13 12.35
C LEU A 64 -10.56 5.82 12.47
N PHE A 65 -10.09 6.46 11.39
CA PHE A 65 -8.78 7.10 11.29
C PHE A 65 -8.84 8.61 11.24
N ALA A 66 -9.95 9.20 10.77
CA ALA A 66 -10.11 10.64 10.65
C ALA A 66 -9.88 11.35 12.00
N GLY A 67 -8.91 12.27 12.03
CA GLY A 67 -8.49 12.97 13.25
C GLY A 67 -7.81 12.11 14.33
N VAL A 68 -7.57 10.82 14.07
CA VAL A 68 -7.03 9.85 15.05
C VAL A 68 -5.61 9.43 14.72
N ALA A 69 -5.36 8.98 13.48
CA ALA A 69 -4.07 8.45 13.06
C ALA A 69 -3.89 8.55 11.54
N PRO A 70 -2.66 8.70 11.04
CA PRO A 70 -2.38 8.72 9.62
C PRO A 70 -2.62 7.34 8.98
N LEU A 71 -2.97 7.36 7.69
CA LEU A 71 -3.28 6.18 6.91
C LEU A 71 -2.43 6.12 5.64
N ILE A 72 -1.88 4.96 5.35
CA ILE A 72 -1.32 4.61 4.05
C ILE A 72 -2.37 3.76 3.34
N VAL A 73 -2.76 4.14 2.12
CA VAL A 73 -3.73 3.40 1.32
C VAL A 73 -3.01 2.85 0.09
N GLU A 74 -2.86 1.53 0.02
CA GLU A 74 -2.33 0.88 -1.16
C GLU A 74 -3.44 0.68 -2.20
N LEU A 75 -3.21 1.19 -3.40
CA LEU A 75 -4.06 0.92 -4.56
C LEU A 75 -3.65 -0.41 -5.19
N LYS A 76 -4.59 -1.37 -5.25
CA LYS A 76 -4.43 -2.69 -5.89
C LYS A 76 -5.16 -2.73 -7.24
N PRO A 77 -4.67 -2.04 -8.27
CA PRO A 77 -5.32 -2.10 -9.56
C PRO A 77 -5.13 -3.45 -10.22
N ILE A 78 -6.12 -3.85 -11.01
CA ILE A 78 -5.95 -4.82 -12.07
C ILE A 78 -5.78 -4.08 -13.40
N ARG A 79 -5.20 -4.78 -14.39
CA ARG A 79 -4.91 -4.15 -15.67
C ARG A 79 -6.15 -3.48 -16.29
N GLY A 80 -6.07 -2.17 -16.47
CA GLY A 80 -7.09 -1.34 -17.11
C GLY A 80 -8.02 -0.57 -16.17
N ASN A 81 -8.01 -0.85 -14.85
CA ASN A 81 -8.85 -0.12 -13.89
C ASN A 81 -8.07 0.91 -13.04
N GLU A 82 -6.75 1.09 -13.30
CA GLU A 82 -5.88 1.97 -12.52
C GLU A 82 -6.44 3.39 -12.38
N PRO A 83 -6.96 4.03 -13.46
CA PRO A 83 -7.53 5.38 -13.34
C PRO A 83 -8.80 5.42 -12.50
N GLU A 84 -9.71 4.46 -12.68
CA GLU A 84 -10.98 4.42 -11.97
C GLU A 84 -10.78 4.17 -10.48
N LEU A 85 -9.92 3.20 -10.13
CA LEU A 85 -9.57 2.91 -8.74
C LEU A 85 -8.97 4.15 -8.05
N ALA A 86 -7.99 4.79 -8.70
CA ALA A 86 -7.33 5.98 -8.14
C ALA A 86 -8.30 7.16 -8.00
N GLU A 87 -9.13 7.42 -9.01
CA GLU A 87 -10.11 8.51 -9.01
C GLU A 87 -11.13 8.33 -7.88
N LYS A 88 -11.77 7.16 -7.79
CA LYS A 88 -12.78 6.85 -6.78
C LYS A 88 -12.19 6.89 -5.36
N THR A 89 -10.98 6.35 -5.19
CA THR A 89 -10.29 6.39 -3.89
C THR A 89 -10.02 7.84 -3.48
N CYS A 90 -9.45 8.66 -4.36
CA CYS A 90 -9.22 10.06 -4.08
C CYS A 90 -10.51 10.81 -3.77
N ALA A 91 -11.56 10.62 -4.57
CA ALA A 91 -12.84 11.28 -4.37
C ALA A 91 -13.46 10.94 -3.00
N LEU A 92 -13.35 9.69 -2.56
CA LEU A 92 -13.83 9.30 -1.23
C LEU A 92 -12.96 9.90 -0.12
N LEU A 93 -11.63 9.87 -0.24
CA LEU A 93 -10.70 10.43 0.75
C LEU A 93 -10.90 11.94 0.94
N ASP A 94 -11.23 12.68 -0.13
CA ASP A 94 -11.54 14.13 -0.08
C ASP A 94 -12.76 14.46 0.79
N THR A 95 -13.64 13.49 1.05
CA THR A 95 -14.79 13.69 1.93
C THR A 95 -14.42 13.66 3.42
N PHE A 96 -13.15 13.36 3.76
CA PHE A 96 -12.64 13.28 5.13
C PHE A 96 -11.51 14.31 5.36
N PRO A 97 -11.81 15.59 5.56
CA PRO A 97 -10.81 16.67 5.65
C PRO A 97 -9.86 16.53 6.84
N ASP A 98 -10.27 15.82 7.90
CA ASP A 98 -9.45 15.59 9.08
C ASP A 98 -8.57 14.33 8.97
N LEU A 99 -8.58 13.62 7.82
CA LEU A 99 -7.78 12.45 7.60
C LEU A 99 -6.39 12.84 7.04
N SER A 100 -5.34 12.43 7.76
CA SER A 100 -3.98 12.48 7.22
C SER A 100 -3.68 11.18 6.50
N TYR A 101 -3.37 11.25 5.22
CA TYR A 101 -3.12 10.05 4.42
C TYR A 101 -2.07 10.24 3.34
N CYS A 102 -1.55 9.14 2.85
CA CYS A 102 -0.81 9.03 1.60
C CYS A 102 -1.27 7.79 0.82
N LEU A 103 -0.95 7.76 -0.47
CA LEU A 103 -1.31 6.67 -1.37
C LEU A 103 -0.05 5.95 -1.85
N GLU A 104 -0.13 4.63 -2.00
CA GLU A 104 0.96 3.87 -2.61
C GLU A 104 0.42 2.76 -3.54
N SER A 105 1.27 2.25 -4.40
CA SER A 105 0.96 1.11 -5.27
C SER A 105 2.22 0.45 -5.81
N PHE A 106 2.13 -0.85 -6.09
CA PHE A 106 3.12 -1.54 -6.94
C PHE A 106 3.01 -1.12 -8.40
N ASP A 107 1.81 -0.72 -8.83
CA ASP A 107 1.56 -0.35 -10.23
C ASP A 107 2.04 1.08 -10.53
N PRO A 108 3.03 1.26 -11.42
CA PRO A 108 3.55 2.58 -11.76
C PRO A 108 2.52 3.43 -12.54
N TYR A 109 1.52 2.84 -13.18
CA TYR A 109 0.48 3.60 -13.89
C TYR A 109 -0.49 4.26 -12.90
N ALA A 110 -0.82 3.59 -11.79
CA ALA A 110 -1.58 4.21 -10.70
C ALA A 110 -0.82 5.41 -10.11
N ILE A 111 0.49 5.27 -9.84
CA ILE A 111 1.33 6.37 -9.34
C ILE A 111 1.47 7.49 -10.38
N LEU A 112 1.57 7.16 -11.65
CA LEU A 112 1.59 8.15 -12.73
C LEU A 112 0.26 8.91 -12.83
N TRP A 113 -0.87 8.21 -12.66
CA TRP A 113 -2.19 8.84 -12.63
C TRP A 113 -2.29 9.84 -11.46
N LEU A 114 -1.89 9.44 -10.25
CA LEU A 114 -1.85 10.32 -9.08
C LEU A 114 -0.98 11.55 -9.34
N ARG A 115 0.22 11.37 -9.89
CA ARG A 115 1.11 12.49 -10.22
C ARG A 115 0.47 13.50 -11.17
N ARG A 116 -0.32 13.04 -12.14
CA ARG A 116 -0.93 13.90 -13.18
C ARG A 116 -2.18 14.61 -12.70
N ASN A 117 -3.00 13.92 -11.91
CA ASN A 117 -4.36 14.37 -11.55
C ASN A 117 -4.43 14.89 -10.11
N ARG A 118 -3.53 14.45 -9.22
CA ARG A 118 -3.49 14.80 -7.80
C ARG A 118 -2.05 15.05 -7.34
N PRO A 119 -1.35 16.03 -7.95
CA PRO A 119 0.06 16.29 -7.69
C PRO A 119 0.36 16.73 -6.23
N GLU A 120 -0.65 17.22 -5.51
CA GLU A 120 -0.58 17.65 -4.11
C GLU A 120 -0.52 16.49 -3.13
N LEU A 121 -0.95 15.28 -3.53
CA LEU A 121 -0.98 14.12 -2.66
C LEU A 121 0.39 13.46 -2.55
N ILE A 122 0.77 13.09 -1.34
CA ILE A 122 1.94 12.26 -1.07
C ILE A 122 1.69 10.86 -1.64
N ARG A 123 2.60 10.40 -2.50
CA ARG A 123 2.49 9.11 -3.18
C ARG A 123 3.76 8.30 -3.10
N GLY A 124 3.61 7.00 -2.90
CA GLY A 124 4.69 6.03 -2.77
C GLY A 124 4.72 5.02 -3.91
N GLN A 125 5.91 4.60 -4.29
CA GLN A 125 6.11 3.45 -5.15
C GLN A 125 6.48 2.24 -4.29
N LEU A 126 5.63 1.22 -4.28
CA LEU A 126 5.94 -0.08 -3.70
C LEU A 126 6.87 -0.87 -4.63
N SER A 127 7.84 -1.56 -4.06
CA SER A 127 8.73 -2.44 -4.80
C SER A 127 9.38 -3.51 -3.93
N GLN A 128 9.92 -4.51 -4.62
CA GLN A 128 10.75 -5.59 -4.08
C GLN A 128 11.74 -6.05 -5.15
N ASP A 129 12.62 -6.97 -4.80
CA ASP A 129 13.49 -7.61 -5.80
C ASP A 129 12.72 -8.73 -6.54
N PHE A 130 11.93 -8.34 -7.55
CA PHE A 130 11.17 -9.29 -8.37
C PHE A 130 12.05 -10.24 -9.17
N LEU A 131 13.32 -9.90 -9.41
CA LEU A 131 14.24 -10.78 -10.12
C LEU A 131 14.63 -12.00 -9.29
N ARG A 132 14.51 -11.90 -7.95
CA ARG A 132 14.77 -12.98 -7.00
C ARG A 132 13.51 -13.65 -6.47
N SER A 133 12.34 -13.12 -6.81
CA SER A 133 11.07 -13.69 -6.38
C SER A 133 10.73 -14.93 -7.22
N PRO A 134 10.23 -16.04 -6.62
CA PRO A 134 9.75 -17.19 -7.37
C PRO A 134 8.51 -16.86 -8.24
N ASP A 135 7.73 -15.87 -7.82
CA ASP A 135 6.48 -15.43 -8.49
C ASP A 135 6.72 -14.21 -9.37
N HIS A 136 7.88 -14.15 -10.04
CA HIS A 136 8.22 -12.99 -10.86
C HIS A 136 7.32 -12.90 -12.10
N PRO A 137 6.82 -11.69 -12.46
CA PRO A 137 6.21 -11.44 -13.76
C PRO A 137 7.24 -11.63 -14.87
N GLN A 138 6.83 -11.45 -16.13
CA GLN A 138 7.76 -11.52 -17.26
C GLN A 138 9.06 -10.75 -16.97
N LEU A 139 10.21 -11.29 -17.38
CA LEU A 139 11.55 -10.80 -17.04
C LEU A 139 11.72 -9.27 -17.19
N LEU A 140 11.18 -8.70 -18.27
CA LEU A 140 11.25 -7.26 -18.53
C LEU A 140 10.45 -6.45 -17.48
N ALA A 141 9.26 -6.90 -17.14
CA ALA A 141 8.43 -6.26 -16.11
C ALA A 141 9.09 -6.37 -14.74
N SER A 142 9.61 -7.55 -14.38
CA SER A 142 10.38 -7.75 -13.16
C SER A 142 11.58 -6.82 -13.07
N PHE A 143 12.33 -6.66 -14.15
CA PHE A 143 13.45 -5.73 -14.21
C PHE A 143 13.00 -4.28 -14.00
N MET A 144 11.96 -3.83 -14.69
CA MET A 144 11.45 -2.46 -14.58
C MET A 144 10.96 -2.13 -13.17
N LEU A 145 10.25 -3.07 -12.54
CA LEU A 145 9.73 -2.91 -11.18
C LEU A 145 10.84 -2.99 -10.13
N SER A 146 11.80 -3.92 -10.27
CA SER A 146 12.92 -4.05 -9.34
C SER A 146 13.90 -2.88 -9.41
N THR A 147 14.11 -2.31 -10.60
CA THR A 147 15.05 -1.20 -10.79
C THR A 147 14.45 0.16 -10.44
N LEU A 148 13.13 0.22 -10.20
CA LEU A 148 12.39 1.47 -9.98
C LEU A 148 12.59 2.48 -11.13
N PHE A 149 12.84 1.98 -12.34
CA PHE A 149 13.08 2.83 -13.51
C PHE A 149 11.89 3.75 -13.79
N SER A 150 10.67 3.29 -13.47
CA SER A 150 9.44 4.09 -13.53
C SER A 150 9.49 5.37 -12.70
N ASN A 151 10.31 5.43 -11.65
CA ASN A 151 10.41 6.62 -10.79
C ASN A 151 10.90 7.87 -11.53
N ALA A 152 11.57 7.70 -12.67
CA ALA A 152 11.95 8.83 -13.51
C ALA A 152 10.75 9.65 -14.01
N TRP A 153 9.62 8.98 -14.25
CA TRP A 153 8.38 9.63 -14.72
C TRP A 153 7.24 9.60 -13.70
N THR A 154 7.20 8.67 -12.74
CA THR A 154 6.18 8.65 -11.67
C THR A 154 6.50 9.65 -10.55
N ARG A 155 7.79 9.89 -10.28
CA ARG A 155 8.32 10.80 -9.24
C ARG A 155 7.59 10.61 -7.91
N PRO A 156 7.70 9.44 -7.28
CA PRO A 156 7.10 9.21 -5.98
C PRO A 156 7.82 10.03 -4.90
N ASP A 157 7.10 10.39 -3.84
CA ASP A 157 7.64 11.11 -2.69
C ASP A 157 8.37 10.16 -1.74
N PHE A 158 7.95 8.89 -1.73
CA PHE A 158 8.63 7.82 -0.98
C PHE A 158 8.66 6.51 -1.77
N VAL A 159 9.55 5.60 -1.36
CA VAL A 159 9.63 4.24 -1.89
C VAL A 159 9.43 3.26 -0.75
N ALA A 160 8.39 2.43 -0.86
CA ALA A 160 8.12 1.34 0.06
C ALA A 160 8.79 0.06 -0.46
N TRP A 161 9.83 -0.39 0.24
CA TRP A 161 10.66 -1.50 -0.20
C TRP A 161 10.58 -2.69 0.74
N ARG A 162 10.53 -3.92 0.17
CA ARG A 162 10.51 -5.14 0.97
C ARG A 162 11.78 -5.24 1.85
N TRP A 163 11.60 -5.42 3.14
CA TRP A 163 12.67 -5.47 4.14
C TRP A 163 13.78 -6.48 3.79
N GLN A 164 13.41 -7.67 3.33
CA GLN A 164 14.34 -8.73 2.97
C GLN A 164 15.28 -8.31 1.84
N ASP A 165 14.83 -7.42 0.97
CA ASP A 165 15.57 -6.95 -0.21
C ASP A 165 16.23 -5.57 -0.01
N ARG A 166 16.22 -4.99 1.19
CA ARG A 166 16.72 -3.64 1.46
C ARG A 166 18.20 -3.41 1.14
N ARG A 167 18.97 -4.51 0.99
CA ARG A 167 20.38 -4.49 0.56
C ARG A 167 20.55 -4.52 -0.96
N SER A 168 19.46 -4.53 -1.72
CA SER A 168 19.51 -4.44 -3.17
C SER A 168 20.21 -3.14 -3.60
N PRO A 169 21.08 -3.17 -4.61
CA PRO A 169 21.72 -1.97 -5.14
C PRO A 169 20.69 -0.98 -5.69
N PHE A 170 19.55 -1.44 -6.17
CA PHE A 170 18.47 -0.60 -6.65
C PHE A 170 17.80 0.19 -5.52
N CYS A 171 17.52 -0.46 -4.39
CA CYS A 171 17.04 0.20 -3.19
C CYS A 171 18.04 1.27 -2.73
N ALA A 172 19.32 0.94 -2.67
CA ALA A 172 20.35 1.89 -2.27
C ALA A 172 20.44 3.10 -3.22
N LEU A 173 20.35 2.86 -4.53
CA LEU A 173 20.38 3.92 -5.54
C LEU A 173 19.19 4.87 -5.38
N CYS A 174 17.97 4.36 -5.29
CA CYS A 174 16.77 5.17 -5.17
C CYS A 174 16.70 5.91 -3.83
N CYS A 175 16.86 5.20 -2.72
CA CYS A 175 16.64 5.79 -1.41
C CYS A 175 17.81 6.68 -0.97
N ARG A 176 19.06 6.29 -1.24
CA ARG A 176 20.24 7.06 -0.84
C ARG A 176 20.73 8.01 -1.93
N GLY A 177 20.76 7.56 -3.20
CA GLY A 177 21.22 8.34 -4.32
C GLY A 177 20.28 9.46 -4.70
N CYS A 178 18.97 9.19 -4.78
CA CYS A 178 17.94 10.17 -5.14
C CYS A 178 17.33 10.89 -3.92
N ARG A 179 17.73 10.54 -2.70
CA ARG A 179 17.22 11.11 -1.44
C ARG A 179 15.70 11.00 -1.29
N VAL A 180 15.11 9.91 -1.77
CA VAL A 180 13.68 9.60 -1.60
C VAL A 180 13.48 8.95 -0.24
N GLN A 181 12.42 9.31 0.48
CA GLN A 181 12.11 8.69 1.77
C GLN A 181 11.92 7.19 1.61
N SER A 182 12.60 6.41 2.46
CA SER A 182 12.43 4.96 2.49
C SER A 182 11.35 4.56 3.47
N VAL A 183 10.50 3.62 3.07
CA VAL A 183 9.57 2.89 3.93
C VAL A 183 9.87 1.41 3.76
N TYR A 184 10.02 0.64 4.85
CA TYR A 184 10.26 -0.81 4.77
C TYR A 184 9.04 -1.61 5.19
N TRP A 185 8.71 -2.63 4.40
CA TRP A 185 7.60 -3.57 4.63
C TRP A 185 8.04 -5.03 4.39
N THR A 186 7.52 -6.05 5.02
CA THR A 186 6.79 -5.96 6.27
C THR A 186 7.75 -6.32 7.38
N LEU A 187 7.82 -5.49 8.40
CA LEU A 187 8.69 -5.72 9.55
C LEU A 187 7.95 -6.60 10.55
N THR A 188 8.54 -7.71 10.94
CA THR A 188 7.88 -8.73 11.79
C THR A 188 8.51 -8.85 13.18
N SER A 189 9.49 -7.97 13.50
CA SER A 189 10.06 -7.92 14.84
C SER A 189 10.49 -6.51 15.26
N PRO A 190 10.56 -6.25 16.59
CA PRO A 190 11.05 -4.98 17.11
C PRO A 190 12.48 -4.64 16.66
N GLU A 191 13.34 -5.64 16.47
CA GLU A 191 14.73 -5.46 16.04
C GLU A 191 14.80 -4.96 14.61
N GLN A 192 13.92 -5.48 13.73
CA GLN A 192 13.81 -5.00 12.35
C GLN A 192 13.34 -3.55 12.32
N LEU A 193 12.34 -3.19 13.12
CA LEU A 193 11.85 -1.82 13.21
C LEU A 193 12.96 -0.87 13.70
N LEU A 194 13.66 -1.21 14.76
CA LEU A 194 14.79 -0.42 15.25
C LEU A 194 15.92 -0.30 14.21
N SER A 195 16.14 -1.34 13.42
CA SER A 195 17.15 -1.28 12.33
C SER A 195 16.69 -0.34 11.21
N ALA A 196 15.41 -0.39 10.80
CA ALA A 196 14.84 0.52 9.82
C ALA A 196 14.94 1.98 10.29
N GLU A 197 14.59 2.28 11.53
CA GLU A 197 14.69 3.61 12.13
C GLU A 197 16.13 4.14 12.15
N ARG A 198 17.12 3.28 12.45
CA ARG A 198 18.56 3.65 12.40
C ARG A 198 19.03 3.98 10.99
N GLU A 199 18.42 3.39 9.98
CA GLU A 199 18.67 3.68 8.57
C GLU A 199 17.92 4.94 8.09
N GLY A 200 17.11 5.58 8.96
CA GLY A 200 16.29 6.75 8.63
C GLY A 200 15.02 6.38 7.84
N ALA A 201 14.63 5.11 7.85
CA ALA A 201 13.44 4.64 7.18
C ALA A 201 12.24 4.58 8.13
N LEU A 202 11.04 4.73 7.58
CA LEU A 202 9.79 4.38 8.25
C LEU A 202 9.53 2.89 8.10
N GLY A 203 8.65 2.31 8.94
CA GLY A 203 8.34 0.89 8.89
C GLY A 203 6.85 0.60 8.91
N ILE A 204 6.40 -0.24 7.97
CA ILE A 204 5.13 -0.95 8.02
C ILE A 204 5.40 -2.28 8.72
N PHE A 205 4.71 -2.55 9.82
CA PHE A 205 4.98 -3.70 10.68
C PHE A 205 3.71 -4.48 10.99
N GLU A 206 3.87 -5.77 11.24
CA GLU A 206 2.78 -6.66 11.65
C GLU A 206 3.25 -7.71 12.67
N GLY A 207 2.30 -8.35 13.38
CA GLY A 207 2.56 -9.48 14.27
C GLY A 207 3.16 -9.12 15.63
N PHE A 208 3.51 -7.84 15.89
CA PHE A 208 3.99 -7.39 17.19
C PHE A 208 3.51 -5.96 17.49
N ARG A 209 3.60 -5.58 18.76
CA ARG A 209 3.29 -4.22 19.20
C ARG A 209 4.59 -3.50 19.57
N PRO A 210 5.03 -2.49 18.82
CA PRO A 210 6.18 -1.69 19.19
C PRO A 210 5.96 -0.98 20.54
N ARG A 211 7.03 -0.70 21.25
CA ARG A 211 6.96 0.27 22.36
C ARG A 211 6.57 1.61 21.76
N SER A 212 5.71 2.36 22.47
CA SER A 212 5.15 3.64 21.99
C SER A 212 6.15 4.43 21.15
N PRO A 213 5.70 5.02 20.01
CA PRO A 213 6.58 5.86 19.22
C PRO A 213 7.19 6.91 20.14
N ARG A 214 8.51 7.09 20.05
CA ARG A 214 9.12 8.24 20.71
C ARG A 214 8.38 9.45 20.13
N ARG A 215 7.80 10.27 21.00
CA ARG A 215 7.33 11.62 20.62
C ARG A 215 8.58 12.39 20.17
N GLY A 216 9.02 12.12 18.99
CA GLY A 216 10.12 12.77 18.31
C GLY A 216 9.55 13.98 17.61
N GLY A 217 10.18 15.12 17.83
CA GLY A 217 9.78 16.43 17.49
C GLY A 217 9.15 16.59 16.12
N ALA A 218 8.28 17.58 16.07
CA ALA A 218 7.69 18.12 14.84
C ALA A 218 8.75 18.21 13.73
N ILE A 219 8.41 17.68 12.56
CA ILE A 219 9.06 17.97 11.29
C ILE A 219 8.68 19.41 10.91
#